data_7c9ffbd81665a1307d8be479694c0aff
#
_entry.id   7c9ffbd81665a1307d8be479694c0aff
#
_cell.length_a   1.000
_cell.length_b   1.000
_cell.length_c   1.000
_cell.angle_alpha   90.00
_cell.angle_beta   90.00
_cell.angle_gamma   90.00
#
_symmetry.space_group_name_H-M   'P 1'
#
loop_
_entity.id
_entity.type
_entity.pdbx_description
1 polymer ?
#
loop_
_entity_poly.entity_id
_entity_poly.type
_entity_poly.pdbx_seq_one_letter_code
_entity_poly.pdbx_strand_id
1 'polypeptide(L)' 'MTAQSTHIEVPDEIQSPRAKLVYLYLTVEGTATIGELQTGLTMTKLTLYGVLDTLAERGLVERKRGRYAVS' A
#
# COMPACT_ATOMS: atom_id res chain seq x y z
N MET A 1 -12.26 -20.10 -15.51
CA MET A 1 -12.36 -19.57 -15.06
C MET A 1 -12.30 -18.96 -14.48
N THR A 2 -12.35 -18.72 -14.37
CA THR A 2 -12.41 -18.12 -13.79
C THR A 2 -12.42 -17.37 -13.41
N ALA A 3 -12.66 -17.43 -13.65
CA ALA A 3 -12.88 -16.31 -13.38
C ALA A 3 -12.42 -15.69 -12.25
N GLN A 4 -11.79 -14.99 -12.14
CA GLN A 4 -11.44 -14.37 -11.14
C GLN A 4 -12.42 -13.57 -10.54
N SER A 5 -12.91 -13.83 -9.62
CA SER A 5 -13.96 -13.11 -9.07
C SER A 5 -13.52 -11.87 -8.37
N THR A 6 -12.29 -11.81 -7.91
CA THR A 6 -11.78 -10.63 -7.24
C THR A 6 -10.81 -9.91 -8.15
N HIS A 7 -11.04 -8.66 -8.35
CA HIS A 7 -10.19 -7.83 -9.19
C HIS A 7 -9.79 -6.60 -8.41
N ILE A 8 -8.50 -6.45 -8.18
CA ILE A 8 -7.97 -5.28 -7.50
C ILE A 8 -7.24 -4.44 -8.53
N GLU A 9 -7.70 -3.22 -8.71
CA GLU A 9 -7.07 -2.33 -9.65
C GLU A 9 -6.00 -1.49 -8.97
N VAL A 10 -4.82 -1.53 -9.53
CA VAL A 10 -3.71 -0.69 -9.08
C VAL A 10 -3.61 0.46 -10.05
N PRO A 11 -3.65 1.72 -9.55
CA PRO A 11 -3.55 2.87 -10.46
C PRO A 11 -2.28 2.80 -11.31
N ASP A 12 -2.42 3.17 -12.57
CA ASP A 12 -1.31 3.13 -13.52
C ASP A 12 -0.15 4.03 -13.09
N GLU A 13 -0.43 5.07 -12.33
CA GLU A 13 0.61 5.97 -11.87
C GLU A 13 1.53 5.34 -10.84
N ILE A 14 1.15 4.18 -10.30
CA ILE A 14 2.02 3.44 -9.39
C ILE A 14 2.88 2.52 -10.21
N GLN A 15 4.14 2.90 -10.44
CA GLN A 15 5.02 2.12 -11.29
C GLN A 15 6.07 1.31 -10.55
N SER A 16 6.42 1.72 -9.34
CA SER A 16 7.39 0.99 -8.53
C SER A 16 6.79 -0.33 -8.04
N PRO A 17 7.50 -1.45 -8.20
CA PRO A 17 7.00 -2.73 -7.66
C PRO A 17 6.75 -2.68 -6.16
N ARG A 18 7.61 -1.99 -5.42
CA ARG A 18 7.42 -1.87 -3.97
C ARG A 18 6.17 -1.08 -3.65
N ALA A 19 5.93 0.00 -4.40
CA ALA A 19 4.74 0.81 -4.19
C ALA A 19 3.48 0.02 -4.51
N LYS A 20 3.52 -0.81 -5.55
CA LYS A 20 2.39 -1.66 -5.88
C LYS A 20 2.09 -2.65 -4.77
N LEU A 21 3.11 -3.24 -4.18
CA LEU A 21 2.93 -4.18 -3.08
C LEU A 21 2.30 -3.50 -1.87
N VAL A 22 2.77 -2.31 -1.52
CA VAL A 22 2.22 -1.57 -0.39
C VAL A 22 0.76 -1.22 -0.66
N TYR A 23 0.46 -0.74 -1.84
CA TYR A 23 -0.89 -0.36 -2.21
C TYR A 23 -1.83 -1.56 -2.14
N LEU A 24 -1.41 -2.69 -2.70
CA LEU A 24 -2.21 -3.92 -2.67
C LEU A 24 -2.44 -4.41 -1.26
N TYR A 25 -1.39 -4.38 -0.44
CA TYR A 25 -1.51 -4.82 0.95
C TYR A 25 -2.56 -3.98 1.68
N LEU A 26 -2.50 -2.67 1.52
CA LEU A 26 -3.44 -1.78 2.18
C LEU A 26 -4.87 -1.96 1.64
N THR A 27 -4.99 -2.25 0.34
CA THR A 27 -6.31 -2.51 -0.24
C THR A 27 -6.95 -3.74 0.37
N VAL A 28 -6.15 -4.79 0.56
CA VAL A 28 -6.66 -6.05 1.10
C VAL A 28 -6.93 -5.94 2.61
N GLU A 29 -5.98 -5.33 3.35
CA GLU A 29 -6.10 -5.28 4.81
C GLU A 29 -7.00 -4.17 5.31
N GLY A 30 -7.24 -3.15 4.50
CA GLY A 30 -8.02 -1.98 4.90
C GLY A 30 -7.15 -0.90 5.51
N THR A 31 -6.54 -1.20 6.65
CA THR A 31 -5.58 -0.27 7.28
C THR A 31 -4.41 -1.06 7.82
N ALA A 32 -3.28 -0.40 8.00
CA ALA A 32 -2.11 -1.04 8.59
C ALA A 32 -1.19 0.00 9.22
N THR A 33 -0.54 -0.38 10.31
CA THR A 33 0.51 0.44 10.91
C THR A 33 1.81 0.17 10.16
N ILE A 34 2.81 1.02 10.40
CA ILE A 34 4.12 0.82 9.80
C ILE A 34 4.71 -0.54 10.22
N GLY A 35 4.50 -0.92 11.48
CA GLY A 35 4.99 -2.21 11.96
C GLY A 35 4.33 -3.38 11.26
N GLU A 36 3.03 -3.28 11.03
CA GLU A 36 2.30 -4.33 10.31
C GLU A 36 2.78 -4.44 8.87
N LEU A 37 3.06 -3.31 8.24
CA LEU A 37 3.59 -3.30 6.88
C LEU A 37 4.98 -3.91 6.82
N GLN A 38 5.83 -3.59 7.82
CA GLN A 38 7.15 -4.18 7.87
C GLN A 38 7.09 -5.70 7.93
N THR A 39 6.26 -6.22 8.82
CA THR A 39 6.15 -7.65 9.00
C THR A 39 5.51 -8.31 7.78
N GLY A 40 4.44 -7.72 7.27
CA GLY A 40 3.70 -8.32 6.17
C GLY A 40 4.43 -8.30 4.84
N LEU A 41 5.22 -7.25 4.61
CA LEU A 41 5.89 -7.07 3.32
C LEU A 41 7.39 -7.29 3.39
N THR A 42 7.93 -7.52 4.58
CA THR A 42 9.36 -7.73 4.77
C THR A 42 10.19 -6.58 4.19
N MET A 43 9.77 -5.36 4.49
CA MET A 43 10.46 -4.15 4.06
C MET A 43 10.96 -3.39 5.27
N THR A 44 12.02 -2.62 5.09
CA THR A 44 12.52 -1.78 6.16
C THR A 44 11.63 -0.56 6.34
N LYS A 45 11.66 0.04 7.53
CA LYS A 45 10.92 1.26 7.78
C LYS A 45 11.29 2.37 6.82
N LEU A 46 12.59 2.50 6.56
CA LEU A 46 13.06 3.57 5.67
C LEU A 46 12.46 3.43 4.28
N THR A 47 12.47 2.22 3.74
CA THR A 47 11.87 1.96 2.43
C THR A 47 10.37 2.24 2.45
N LEU A 48 9.69 1.78 3.50
CA LEU A 48 8.24 1.98 3.62
C LEU A 48 7.87 3.44 3.70
N TYR A 49 8.60 4.23 4.51
CA TYR A 49 8.29 5.65 4.62
C TYR A 49 8.47 6.35 3.28
N GLY A 50 9.52 6.00 2.52
CA GLY A 50 9.71 6.58 1.20
C GLY A 50 8.57 6.25 0.25
N VAL A 51 8.14 4.99 0.23
CA VAL A 51 7.03 4.56 -0.61
C VAL A 51 5.73 5.22 -0.19
N LEU A 52 5.45 5.22 1.12
CA LEU A 52 4.21 5.80 1.62
C LEU A 52 4.14 7.30 1.38
N ASP A 53 5.27 8.00 1.54
CA ASP A 53 5.31 9.43 1.25
C ASP A 53 4.96 9.71 -0.20
N THR A 54 5.52 8.92 -1.10
CA THR A 54 5.25 9.09 -2.53
C THR A 54 3.76 8.84 -2.83
N LEU A 55 3.21 7.76 -2.27
CA LEU A 55 1.80 7.45 -2.48
C LEU A 55 0.89 8.51 -1.87
N ALA A 56 1.26 9.03 -0.71
CA ALA A 56 0.47 10.07 -0.04
C ALA A 56 0.50 11.37 -0.83
N GLU A 57 1.65 11.72 -1.39
CA GLU A 57 1.76 12.92 -2.22
C GLU A 57 0.84 12.87 -3.43
N ARG A 58 0.61 11.66 -3.93
CA ARG A 58 -0.26 11.48 -5.09
C ARG A 58 -1.71 11.28 -4.70
N GLY A 59 -2.02 11.35 -3.40
CA GLY A 59 -3.38 11.19 -2.93
C GLY A 59 -3.90 9.77 -2.98
N LEU A 60 -3.00 8.79 -3.07
CA LEU A 60 -3.40 7.38 -3.19
C LEU A 60 -3.52 6.68 -1.85
N VAL A 61 -2.81 7.15 -0.84
CA VAL A 61 -2.96 6.64 0.52
C VAL A 61 -3.06 7.83 1.47
N GLU A 62 -3.60 7.57 2.66
CA GLU A 62 -3.66 8.58 3.70
C GLU A 62 -3.27 7.95 5.02
N ARG A 63 -2.86 8.79 5.95
CA ARG A 63 -2.46 8.35 7.27
C ARG A 63 -3.39 9.00 8.29
N LYS A 64 -3.95 8.16 9.16
CA LYS A 64 -4.79 8.63 10.25
C LYS A 64 -4.44 7.87 11.51
N ARG A 65 -4.09 8.61 12.57
CA ARG A 65 -3.83 8.02 13.88
C ARG A 65 -2.78 6.92 13.82
N GLY A 66 -1.75 7.12 13.01
CA GLY A 66 -0.67 6.15 12.90
C GLY A 66 -0.95 4.97 12.01
N ARG A 67 -2.10 4.93 11.36
CA ARG A 67 -2.44 3.85 10.44
C ARG A 67 -2.55 4.40 9.03
N TYR A 68 -2.21 3.58 8.07
CA TYR A 68 -2.28 3.94 6.65
C TYR A 68 -3.42 3.22 5.98
N ALA A 69 -4.05 3.88 5.03
CA ALA A 69 -5.16 3.31 4.28
C ALA A 69 -5.15 3.87 2.87
N VAL A 70 -5.74 3.13 1.93
CA VAL A 70 -5.94 3.62 0.58
C VAL A 70 -7.01 4.71 0.62
N SER A 71 -6.76 5.81 -0.06
CA SER A 71 -7.69 6.94 -0.10
C SER A 71 -8.93 6.66 -0.92
#